data_03264312cc6a918bc2a86613deca8ab3
#
_entry.id   03264312cc6a918bc2a86613deca8ab3
#
_cell.length_a   1.000
_cell.length_b   1.000
_cell.length_c   1.000
_cell.angle_alpha   90.00
_cell.angle_beta   90.00
_cell.angle_gamma   90.00
#
_symmetry.space_group_name_H-M   'P 1'
#
loop_
_entity.id
_entity.type
_entity.pdbx_description
1 polymer ?
#
loop_
_entity_poly.entity_id
_entity_poly.type
_entity_poly.pdbx_seq_one_letter_code
_entity_poly.pdbx_strand_id
1 'polypeptide(L)'
;MIEIKKATIEDIDTLMSWRMEVLHDVFSIEENLDMSELRANNHAYYLNAIPNGEHIACFACIDGEIVGCGGICIYREMPSPDNKNGLCAYLMNIYTHPMFRKQGVAKAVVNWLIEQAKQKEITKIYLETSDKARSLYSSLSF
;
A
#
# COMPACT_ATOMS: atom_id res chain seq x y z
N MET A 1 6.77 -12.85 15.09
CA MET A 1 5.64 -13.12 14.18
C MET A 1 5.09 -11.83 13.61
N ILE A 2 4.82 -11.79 12.33
CA ILE A 2 4.29 -10.60 11.67
C ILE A 2 2.77 -10.66 11.66
N GLU A 3 2.14 -9.64 12.20
CA GLU A 3 0.69 -9.49 12.18
C GLU A 3 0.32 -8.35 11.25
N ILE A 4 -0.67 -8.59 10.37
CA ILE A 4 -1.16 -7.55 9.46
C ILE A 4 -2.49 -7.02 10.00
N LYS A 5 -2.56 -5.71 10.19
CA LYS A 5 -3.76 -5.04 10.68
C LYS A 5 -4.32 -4.13 9.59
N LYS A 6 -5.60 -4.30 9.29
CA LYS A 6 -6.29 -3.42 8.36
C LYS A 6 -6.44 -2.04 9.00
N ALA A 7 -6.08 -1.01 8.25
CA ALA A 7 -6.27 0.36 8.69
C ALA A 7 -7.71 0.81 8.43
N THR A 8 -8.22 1.67 9.32
CA THR A 8 -9.51 2.33 9.16
C THR A 8 -9.30 3.83 9.13
N ILE A 9 -10.37 4.59 8.85
CA ILE A 9 -10.26 6.05 8.84
C ILE A 9 -9.86 6.62 10.21
N GLU A 10 -10.11 5.89 11.28
CA GLU A 10 -9.68 6.29 12.62
C GLU A 10 -8.15 6.30 12.76
N ASP A 11 -7.45 5.60 11.87
CA ASP A 11 -5.98 5.54 11.84
C ASP A 11 -5.36 6.64 10.97
N ILE A 12 -6.12 7.67 10.61
CA ILE A 12 -5.68 8.66 9.61
C ILE A 12 -4.34 9.32 9.99
N ASP A 13 -4.11 9.62 11.25
CA ASP A 13 -2.85 10.25 11.65
C ASP A 13 -1.66 9.31 11.47
N THR A 14 -1.84 8.04 11.80
CA THR A 14 -0.80 7.02 11.61
C THR A 14 -0.57 6.76 10.12
N LEU A 15 -1.66 6.66 9.34
CA LEU A 15 -1.55 6.52 7.88
C LEU A 15 -0.77 7.66 7.27
N MET A 16 -1.05 8.89 7.67
CA MET A 16 -0.36 10.07 7.15
C MET A 16 1.11 10.09 7.54
N SER A 17 1.42 9.73 8.79
CA SER A 17 2.80 9.68 9.25
C SER A 17 3.63 8.71 8.40
N TRP A 18 3.12 7.50 8.16
CA TRP A 18 3.81 6.52 7.32
C TRP A 18 3.88 6.94 5.86
N ARG A 19 2.80 7.52 5.33
CA ARG A 19 2.78 7.98 3.93
C ARG A 19 3.84 9.04 3.67
N MET A 20 3.97 10.01 4.58
CA MET A 20 4.97 11.07 4.42
C MET A 20 6.39 10.53 4.50
N GLU A 21 6.64 9.56 5.39
CA GLU A 21 7.94 8.91 5.46
C GLU A 21 8.27 8.14 4.18
N VAL A 22 7.30 7.40 3.64
CA VAL A 22 7.48 6.68 2.37
C VAL A 22 7.81 7.64 1.25
N LEU A 23 7.09 8.76 1.16
CA LEU A 23 7.33 9.74 0.11
C LEU A 23 8.74 10.32 0.20
N HIS A 24 9.20 10.65 1.40
CA HIS A 24 10.57 11.16 1.59
C HIS A 24 11.62 10.12 1.18
N ASP A 25 11.43 8.89 1.60
CA ASP A 25 12.44 7.84 1.41
C ASP A 25 12.46 7.33 -0.04
N VAL A 26 11.29 7.00 -0.59
CA VAL A 26 11.20 6.38 -1.92
C VAL A 26 11.48 7.38 -3.04
N PHE A 27 11.01 8.61 -2.90
CA PHE A 27 11.19 9.64 -3.93
C PHE A 27 12.41 10.52 -3.69
N SER A 28 13.20 10.22 -2.64
CA SER A 28 14.43 10.98 -2.31
C SER A 28 14.18 12.49 -2.20
N ILE A 29 13.07 12.86 -1.55
CA ILE A 29 12.69 14.27 -1.39
C ILE A 29 13.57 14.92 -0.32
N GLU A 30 14.07 16.11 -0.62
CA GLU A 30 14.86 16.88 0.34
C GLU A 30 14.01 17.31 1.55
N GLU A 31 14.60 17.27 2.75
CA GLU A 31 13.88 17.57 3.99
C GLU A 31 13.31 19.00 4.05
N ASN A 32 13.96 19.93 3.37
CA ASN A 32 13.52 21.34 3.39
C ASN A 32 12.52 21.66 2.29
N LEU A 33 12.09 20.69 1.50
CA LEU A 33 11.07 20.92 0.49
C LEU A 33 9.71 21.08 1.15
N ASP A 34 8.94 22.05 0.66
CA ASP A 34 7.58 22.23 1.13
C ASP A 34 6.67 21.12 0.61
N MET A 35 6.19 20.30 1.54
CA MET A 35 5.34 19.14 1.25
C MET A 35 3.87 19.39 1.58
N SER A 36 3.50 20.63 1.91
CA SER A 36 2.15 20.93 2.42
C SER A 36 1.04 20.57 1.44
N GLU A 37 1.20 20.86 0.15
CA GLU A 37 0.21 20.52 -0.87
C GLU A 37 0.08 19.00 -1.04
N LEU A 38 1.20 18.31 -1.15
CA LEU A 38 1.20 16.85 -1.29
C LEU A 38 0.61 16.18 -0.05
N ARG A 39 0.94 16.69 1.14
CA ARG A 39 0.38 16.20 2.39
C ARG A 39 -1.14 16.37 2.42
N ALA A 40 -1.63 17.57 2.07
CA ALA A 40 -3.06 17.83 2.05
C ALA A 40 -3.79 16.91 1.06
N ASN A 41 -3.21 16.69 -0.11
CA ASN A 41 -3.81 15.81 -1.13
C ASN A 41 -3.86 14.36 -0.70
N ASN A 42 -2.83 13.87 -0.02
CA ASN A 42 -2.84 12.51 0.52
C ASN A 42 -3.86 12.36 1.64
N HIS A 43 -3.97 13.36 2.50
CA HIS A 43 -4.95 13.35 3.59
C HIS A 43 -6.37 13.30 3.02
N ALA A 44 -6.67 14.16 2.05
CA ALA A 44 -7.98 14.17 1.38
C ALA A 44 -8.27 12.85 0.67
N TYR A 45 -7.26 12.27 0.04
CA TYR A 45 -7.40 10.99 -0.62
C TYR A 45 -7.84 9.89 0.35
N TYR A 46 -7.14 9.77 1.49
CA TYR A 46 -7.50 8.76 2.50
C TYR A 46 -8.90 8.99 3.06
N LEU A 47 -9.24 10.25 3.38
CA LEU A 47 -10.55 10.58 3.95
C LEU A 47 -11.70 10.19 3.03
N ASN A 48 -11.49 10.25 1.73
CA ASN A 48 -12.50 9.86 0.74
C ASN A 48 -12.45 8.37 0.40
N ALA A 49 -11.26 7.85 0.09
CA ALA A 49 -11.12 6.52 -0.51
C ALA A 49 -11.30 5.38 0.48
N ILE A 50 -10.87 5.53 1.73
CA ILE A 50 -10.99 4.44 2.71
C ILE A 50 -12.44 4.18 3.07
N PRO A 51 -13.25 5.19 3.46
CA PRO A 51 -14.65 4.91 3.80
C PRO A 51 -15.49 4.37 2.64
N ASN A 52 -15.17 4.77 1.39
CA ASN A 52 -15.98 4.34 0.26
C ASN A 52 -15.48 3.05 -0.42
N GLY A 53 -14.41 2.44 0.11
CA GLY A 53 -13.91 1.18 -0.39
C GLY A 53 -13.01 1.27 -1.64
N GLU A 54 -12.57 2.46 -1.99
CA GLU A 54 -11.66 2.66 -3.13
C GLU A 54 -10.18 2.49 -2.74
N HIS A 55 -9.90 2.35 -1.45
CA HIS A 55 -8.54 2.10 -0.95
C HIS A 55 -8.59 1.19 0.26
N ILE A 56 -7.73 0.18 0.27
CA ILE A 56 -7.52 -0.69 1.43
C ILE A 56 -6.07 -0.52 1.85
N ALA A 57 -5.86 -0.13 3.09
CA ALA A 57 -4.54 0.06 3.67
C ALA A 57 -4.33 -0.88 4.85
N CYS A 58 -3.07 -1.19 5.14
CA CYS A 58 -2.72 -2.03 6.28
C CYS A 58 -1.40 -1.62 6.91
N PHE A 59 -1.20 -2.08 8.13
CA PHE A 59 0.06 -1.99 8.84
C PHE A 59 0.57 -3.39 9.14
N ALA A 60 1.89 -3.58 9.06
CA ALA A 60 2.55 -4.77 9.54
C ALA A 60 3.11 -4.50 10.93
N CYS A 61 2.84 -5.40 11.86
CA CYS A 61 3.26 -5.25 13.26
C CYS A 61 4.09 -6.44 13.71
N ILE A 62 5.10 -6.17 14.51
CA ILE A 62 5.90 -7.19 15.20
C ILE A 62 5.89 -6.81 16.67
N ASP A 63 5.44 -7.74 17.52
CA ASP A 63 5.32 -7.52 18.98
C ASP A 63 4.57 -6.22 19.32
N GLY A 64 3.49 -5.96 18.55
CA GLY A 64 2.64 -4.79 18.79
C GLY A 64 3.17 -3.48 18.21
N GLU A 65 4.36 -3.47 17.62
CA GLU A 65 4.96 -2.29 17.03
C GLU A 65 4.75 -2.28 15.50
N ILE A 66 4.32 -1.15 14.94
CA ILE A 66 4.17 -1.00 13.51
C ILE A 66 5.54 -0.89 12.87
N VAL A 67 5.85 -1.81 11.94
CA VAL A 67 7.15 -1.87 11.28
C VAL A 67 7.07 -1.73 9.76
N GLY A 68 5.87 -1.69 9.21
CA GLY A 68 5.67 -1.54 7.78
C GLY A 68 4.23 -1.20 7.44
N CYS A 69 4.01 -0.92 6.17
CA CYS A 69 2.68 -0.56 5.68
C CYS A 69 2.53 -0.93 4.21
N GLY A 70 1.31 -0.82 3.73
CA GLY A 70 1.00 -0.99 2.34
C GLY A 70 -0.45 -0.65 2.05
N GLY A 71 -0.78 -0.60 0.76
CA GLY A 71 -2.14 -0.33 0.35
C GLY A 71 -2.42 -0.73 -1.08
N ILE A 72 -3.70 -0.82 -1.40
CA ILE A 72 -4.18 -0.98 -2.77
C ILE A 72 -5.18 0.12 -3.09
N CYS A 73 -4.99 0.72 -4.26
CA CYS A 73 -5.98 1.62 -4.86
C CYS A 73 -6.88 0.76 -5.74
N ILE A 74 -8.18 0.85 -5.53
CA ILE A 74 -9.17 0.06 -6.29
C ILE A 74 -9.85 1.00 -7.28
N TYR A 75 -9.83 0.63 -8.55
CA TYR A 75 -10.40 1.45 -9.61
C TYR A 75 -10.97 0.57 -10.71
N ARG A 76 -11.61 1.18 -11.69
CA ARG A 76 -12.21 0.46 -12.81
C ARG A 76 -11.54 0.85 -14.12
N GLU A 77 -11.37 -0.15 -14.97
CA GLU A 77 -11.04 0.06 -16.39
C GLU A 77 -12.19 -0.50 -17.24
N MET A 78 -12.16 -0.22 -18.53
CA MET A 78 -13.19 -0.75 -19.42
C MET A 78 -13.15 -2.28 -19.39
N PRO A 79 -14.28 -2.95 -19.08
CA PRO A 79 -14.30 -4.41 -19.04
C PRO A 79 -13.88 -5.04 -20.37
N SER A 80 -13.17 -6.15 -20.27
CA SER A 80 -12.64 -6.89 -21.42
C SER A 80 -12.62 -8.38 -21.08
N PRO A 81 -12.35 -9.26 -22.07
CA PRO A 81 -12.34 -10.70 -21.80
C PRO A 81 -11.37 -11.14 -20.70
N ASP A 82 -10.25 -10.43 -20.51
CA ASP A 82 -9.28 -10.72 -19.47
C ASP A 82 -9.59 -10.03 -18.13
N ASN A 83 -10.59 -9.14 -18.11
CA ASN A 83 -11.03 -8.47 -16.88
C ASN A 83 -12.50 -8.12 -16.99
N LYS A 84 -13.36 -9.11 -16.81
CA LYS A 84 -14.78 -9.01 -17.15
C LYS A 84 -15.56 -8.00 -16.32
N ASN A 85 -15.18 -7.81 -15.04
CA ASN A 85 -15.86 -6.83 -14.18
C ASN A 85 -15.18 -5.46 -14.21
N GLY A 86 -14.04 -5.33 -14.88
CA GLY A 86 -13.32 -4.07 -14.99
C GLY A 86 -12.62 -3.61 -13.71
N LEU A 87 -12.69 -4.38 -12.62
CA LEU A 87 -12.06 -3.99 -11.36
C LEU A 87 -10.56 -4.24 -11.41
N CYS A 88 -9.81 -3.26 -10.89
CA CYS A 88 -8.35 -3.30 -10.82
C CYS A 88 -7.90 -2.91 -9.42
N ALA A 89 -6.78 -3.46 -9.00
CA ALA A 89 -6.10 -3.06 -7.78
C ALA A 89 -4.67 -2.68 -8.11
N TYR A 90 -4.22 -1.56 -7.55
CA TYR A 90 -2.85 -1.07 -7.73
C TYR A 90 -2.15 -1.09 -6.38
N LEU A 91 -1.11 -1.93 -6.27
CA LEU A 91 -0.32 -2.01 -5.05
C LEU A 91 0.53 -0.74 -4.92
N MET A 92 0.40 -0.04 -3.81
CA MET A 92 1.10 1.21 -3.55
C MET A 92 1.56 1.27 -2.11
N ASN A 93 2.52 2.13 -1.86
CA ASN A 93 2.93 2.48 -0.50
C ASN A 93 3.47 1.29 0.30
N ILE A 94 4.02 0.29 -0.37
CA ILE A 94 4.62 -0.88 0.28
C ILE A 94 5.96 -0.46 0.85
N TYR A 95 6.07 -0.48 2.16
CA TYR A 95 7.27 0.02 2.83
C TYR A 95 7.52 -0.71 4.15
N THR A 96 8.78 -1.00 4.41
CA THR A 96 9.24 -1.60 5.65
C THR A 96 10.27 -0.68 6.28
N HIS A 97 10.11 -0.40 7.57
CA HIS A 97 11.11 0.37 8.32
C HIS A 97 12.49 -0.28 8.13
N PRO A 98 13.55 0.51 7.85
CA PRO A 98 14.87 -0.05 7.52
C PRO A 98 15.40 -1.09 8.51
N MET A 99 15.11 -0.94 9.79
CA MET A 99 15.58 -1.87 10.83
C MET A 99 14.87 -3.23 10.78
N PHE A 100 13.79 -3.35 10.05
CA PHE A 100 12.97 -4.59 9.99
C PHE A 100 12.97 -5.22 8.60
N ARG A 101 13.84 -4.76 7.71
CA ARG A 101 13.94 -5.32 6.35
C ARG A 101 14.57 -6.71 6.38
N LYS A 102 14.33 -7.47 5.30
CA LYS A 102 14.82 -8.86 5.12
C LYS A 102 14.25 -9.86 6.12
N GLN A 103 13.10 -9.54 6.70
CA GLN A 103 12.40 -10.41 7.64
C GLN A 103 11.05 -10.89 7.12
N GLY A 104 10.74 -10.60 5.84
CA GLY A 104 9.48 -11.02 5.23
C GLY A 104 8.32 -10.07 5.44
N VAL A 105 8.55 -8.85 5.94
CA VAL A 105 7.47 -7.89 6.22
C VAL A 105 6.76 -7.49 4.94
N ALA A 106 7.50 -7.04 3.91
CA ALA A 106 6.89 -6.62 2.65
C ALA A 106 6.11 -7.76 1.99
N LYS A 107 6.65 -8.97 2.02
CA LYS A 107 5.97 -10.15 1.47
C LYS A 107 4.64 -10.41 2.19
N ALA A 108 4.64 -10.32 3.52
CA ALA A 108 3.42 -10.50 4.29
C ALA A 108 2.36 -9.43 3.95
N VAL A 109 2.79 -8.18 3.82
CA VAL A 109 1.90 -7.07 3.43
C VAL A 109 1.30 -7.32 2.05
N VAL A 110 2.14 -7.63 1.07
CA VAL A 110 1.68 -7.86 -0.32
C VAL A 110 0.71 -9.04 -0.39
N ASN A 111 1.05 -10.16 0.26
CA ASN A 111 0.17 -11.32 0.27
C ASN A 111 -1.20 -11.01 0.89
N TRP A 112 -1.21 -10.25 1.99
CA TRP A 112 -2.46 -9.85 2.62
C TRP A 112 -3.30 -8.96 1.69
N LEU A 113 -2.67 -7.99 1.03
CA LEU A 113 -3.37 -7.10 0.11
C LEU A 113 -3.92 -7.84 -1.12
N ILE A 114 -3.16 -8.81 -1.66
CA ILE A 114 -3.64 -9.65 -2.76
C ILE A 114 -4.88 -10.43 -2.32
N GLU A 115 -4.87 -10.97 -1.11
CA GLU A 115 -6.02 -11.69 -0.58
C GLU A 115 -7.24 -10.78 -0.45
N GLN A 116 -7.05 -9.53 -0.01
CA GLN A 116 -8.15 -8.56 0.04
C GLN A 116 -8.72 -8.29 -1.35
N ALA A 117 -7.86 -8.17 -2.35
CA ALA A 117 -8.29 -7.97 -3.72
C ALA A 117 -9.10 -9.17 -4.23
N LYS A 118 -8.65 -10.39 -3.93
CA LYS A 118 -9.38 -11.61 -4.32
C LYS A 118 -10.77 -11.68 -3.68
N GLN A 119 -10.89 -11.28 -2.42
CA GLN A 119 -12.18 -11.26 -1.75
C GLN A 119 -13.18 -10.29 -2.39
N LYS A 120 -12.69 -9.29 -3.11
CA LYS A 120 -13.51 -8.34 -3.87
C LYS A 120 -13.67 -8.73 -5.32
N GLU A 121 -13.26 -9.95 -5.69
CA GLU A 121 -13.31 -10.47 -7.05
C GLU A 121 -12.47 -9.66 -8.04
N ILE A 122 -11.38 -9.05 -7.54
CA ILE A 122 -10.43 -8.33 -8.38
C ILE A 122 -9.37 -9.32 -8.83
N THR A 123 -9.25 -9.51 -10.15
CA THR A 123 -8.28 -10.44 -10.72
C THR A 123 -7.10 -9.74 -11.39
N LYS A 124 -7.22 -8.43 -11.63
CA LYS A 124 -6.16 -7.67 -12.28
C LYS A 124 -5.48 -6.76 -11.27
N ILE A 125 -4.21 -7.08 -10.99
CA ILE A 125 -3.44 -6.39 -9.97
C ILE A 125 -2.19 -5.82 -10.61
N TYR A 126 -2.01 -4.50 -10.44
CA TYR A 126 -0.86 -3.76 -10.99
C TYR A 126 0.07 -3.33 -9.88
N LEU A 127 1.33 -3.13 -10.23
CA LEU A 127 2.31 -2.53 -9.34
C LEU A 127 3.41 -1.85 -10.16
N GLU A 128 4.04 -0.85 -9.55
CA GLU A 128 5.31 -0.34 -10.01
C GLU A 128 6.38 -0.83 -9.05
N THR A 129 7.53 -1.19 -9.56
CA THR A 129 8.60 -1.69 -8.72
C THR A 129 9.92 -1.03 -9.05
N SER A 130 10.73 -0.79 -8.02
CA SER A 130 12.13 -0.45 -8.19
C SER A 130 12.92 -1.73 -8.49
N ASP A 131 14.15 -1.58 -8.99
CA ASP A 131 15.03 -2.73 -9.22
C ASP A 131 15.25 -3.52 -7.93
N LYS A 132 15.30 -2.84 -6.79
CA LYS A 132 15.48 -3.49 -5.48
C LYS A 132 14.31 -4.39 -5.10
N ALA A 133 13.10 -4.03 -5.49
CA ALA A 133 11.90 -4.79 -5.15
C ALA A 133 11.52 -5.83 -6.19
N ARG A 134 12.12 -5.81 -7.37
CA ARG A 134 11.76 -6.69 -8.48
C ARG A 134 11.80 -8.17 -8.10
N SER A 135 12.84 -8.60 -7.41
CA SER A 135 12.97 -10.01 -7.04
C SER A 135 11.88 -10.45 -6.07
N LEU A 136 11.46 -9.57 -5.15
CA LEU A 136 10.36 -9.86 -4.25
C LEU A 136 9.07 -10.07 -5.02
N TYR A 137 8.73 -9.15 -5.93
CA TYR A 137 7.49 -9.25 -6.68
C TYR A 137 7.51 -10.43 -7.66
N SER A 138 8.66 -10.74 -8.25
CA SER A 138 8.80 -11.92 -9.12
C SER A 138 8.51 -13.20 -8.35
N SER A 139 8.94 -13.28 -7.08
CA SER A 139 8.69 -14.45 -6.25
C SER A 139 7.21 -14.62 -5.92
N LEU A 140 6.40 -13.57 -6.10
CA LEU A 140 4.95 -13.57 -5.86
C LEU A 140 4.14 -13.76 -7.16
N SER A 141 4.81 -14.08 -8.26
CA SER A 141 4.19 -14.34 -9.57
C SER A 141 3.53 -13.11 -10.20
N PHE A 142 4.15 -11.96 -10.03
CA PHE A 142 3.76 -10.76 -10.77
C PHE A 142 4.45 -10.66 -12.11
#